data_1530c15af498d8a7d9041b36846b2aa0
#
_entry.id   1530c15af498d8a7d9041b36846b2aa0
#
_cell.length_a   1.000
_cell.length_b   1.000
_cell.length_c   1.000
_cell.angle_alpha   90.00
_cell.angle_beta   90.00
_cell.angle_gamma   90.00
#
_symmetry.space_group_name_H-M   'P 1'
#
loop_
_entity.id
_entity.type
_entity.pdbx_description
1 polymer ?
#
loop_
_entity_poly.entity_id
_entity_poly.type
_entity_poly.pdbx_seq_one_letter_code
_entity_poly.pdbx_strand_id
1 'polypeptide(L)'
;MAEIIDQIVKISIQDAISSVETVDVNTVAIVGKVGATTTTPTAFTPSTDPMKALNAKAVAEAYGADSEIYAMASAFFAQDSQPSELICIPIANDGAFSTAIGKAKTAAESFAFYHIIAATDDAAVTATEINGTNKWQEWLAEAHKVLHLQVYNGGSQSAAITAANTFADALDSASANRCALYLHKENRTGGSKEFLPVGIVAGRCASDSARGTFAHKKCRGVTFDSYSATDYAALQAKGVNVYTKVAGEARLFMGTTQNKETFIDNIVKDDWIRFNVQSRIYQLLGEANDGNGVTYDDAGIAAVAATVLNVLTVAQDTDHQYVMVDSASVDYKPYSYLVQNYAEDVRKRNLPLITGRYARMNSIHTVQQVQLYVTL
;
A
#
# COMPACT_ATOMS: atom_id res chain seq x y z
N MET A 1 17.05 -11.65 -13.13
CA MET A 1 17.86 -10.82 -14.06
C MET A 1 17.74 -9.40 -13.55
N ALA A 2 18.86 -8.76 -13.22
CA ALA A 2 18.82 -7.33 -12.97
C ALA A 2 18.33 -6.65 -14.24
N GLU A 3 17.30 -5.85 -14.14
CA GLU A 3 16.76 -5.16 -15.30
C GLU A 3 17.79 -4.19 -15.86
N ILE A 4 17.79 -4.01 -17.17
CA ILE A 4 18.74 -3.13 -17.86
C ILE A 4 18.68 -1.72 -17.28
N ILE A 5 17.49 -1.30 -16.79
CA ILE A 5 17.29 0.01 -16.18
C ILE A 5 18.06 0.20 -14.86
N ASP A 6 18.23 -0.86 -14.05
CA ASP A 6 19.00 -0.82 -12.80
C ASP A 6 20.50 -0.60 -13.05
N GLN A 7 20.98 -0.92 -14.25
CA GLN A 7 22.34 -0.65 -14.68
C GLN A 7 22.52 0.78 -15.18
N ILE A 8 21.44 1.43 -15.59
CA ILE A 8 21.44 2.81 -16.12
C ILE A 8 21.07 3.80 -15.02
N VAL A 9 20.05 3.50 -14.24
CA VAL A 9 19.58 4.33 -13.12
C VAL A 9 19.53 3.49 -11.86
N LYS A 10 20.58 3.52 -11.06
CA LYS A 10 20.63 2.84 -9.78
C LYS A 10 19.85 3.63 -8.72
N ILE A 11 18.56 3.51 -8.77
CA ILE A 11 17.68 3.70 -7.63
C ILE A 11 17.58 2.30 -7.06
N SER A 12 17.90 2.07 -5.80
CA SER A 12 17.81 0.71 -5.22
C SER A 12 16.33 0.29 -5.20
N ILE A 13 15.91 -0.34 -6.29
CA ILE A 13 14.63 -1.01 -6.47
C ILE A 13 14.97 -2.41 -6.88
N GLN A 14 14.47 -3.36 -6.14
CA GLN A 14 14.48 -4.75 -6.56
C GLN A 14 13.18 -5.06 -7.29
N ASP A 15 13.36 -5.47 -8.51
CA ASP A 15 12.50 -6.12 -9.47
C ASP A 15 10.98 -6.22 -9.26
N ALA A 16 10.24 -5.75 -10.25
CA ALA A 16 9.25 -6.52 -10.99
C ALA A 16 8.37 -5.69 -11.93
N ILE A 17 8.88 -4.79 -12.74
CA ILE A 17 8.07 -4.25 -13.85
C ILE A 17 8.95 -4.13 -15.08
N SER A 18 8.63 -4.93 -16.10
CA SER A 18 9.31 -4.98 -17.40
C SER A 18 8.92 -3.85 -18.36
N SER A 19 8.20 -2.84 -17.91
CA SER A 19 7.87 -1.63 -18.65
C SER A 19 7.95 -0.42 -17.75
N VAL A 20 8.44 0.69 -18.27
CA VAL A 20 8.43 2.00 -17.60
C VAL A 20 7.01 2.57 -17.67
N GLU A 21 6.05 1.84 -17.14
CA GLU A 21 4.74 2.41 -16.85
C GLU A 21 4.82 3.18 -15.54
N THR A 22 4.20 4.35 -15.52
CA THR A 22 3.93 5.05 -14.25
C THR A 22 3.11 4.13 -13.38
N VAL A 23 3.68 3.68 -12.27
CA VAL A 23 2.97 2.80 -11.34
C VAL A 23 1.79 3.58 -10.76
N ASP A 24 0.57 3.12 -11.06
CA ASP A 24 -0.63 3.67 -10.42
C ASP A 24 -0.73 3.13 -8.99
N VAL A 25 -0.48 4.01 -8.03
CA VAL A 25 -0.56 3.69 -6.59
C VAL A 25 -2.02 3.52 -6.10
N ASN A 26 -3.02 3.69 -6.96
CA ASN A 26 -4.43 3.53 -6.62
C ASN A 26 -5.01 2.16 -7.05
N THR A 27 -4.19 1.25 -7.53
CA THR A 27 -4.60 -0.09 -7.93
C THR A 27 -4.68 -1.04 -6.73
N VAL A 28 -5.70 -1.89 -6.70
CA VAL A 28 -6.04 -2.73 -5.54
C VAL A 28 -6.09 -4.19 -5.94
N ALA A 29 -5.49 -5.05 -5.11
CA ALA A 29 -5.67 -6.49 -5.16
C ALA A 29 -6.27 -7.01 -3.85
N ILE A 30 -7.15 -8.00 -3.94
CA ILE A 30 -7.64 -8.78 -2.80
C ILE A 30 -7.09 -10.20 -2.86
N VAL A 31 -6.74 -10.75 -1.71
CA VAL A 31 -6.32 -12.14 -1.55
C VAL A 31 -7.34 -12.84 -0.66
N GLY A 32 -7.99 -13.87 -1.16
CA GLY A 32 -9.04 -14.54 -0.42
C GLY A 32 -9.28 -15.98 -0.86
N LYS A 33 -9.94 -16.76 0.00
CA LYS A 33 -10.28 -18.16 -0.25
C LYS A 33 -11.38 -18.28 -1.29
N VAL A 34 -11.23 -19.25 -2.20
CA VAL A 34 -12.29 -19.63 -3.15
C VAL A 34 -13.39 -20.44 -2.46
N GLY A 35 -14.53 -20.60 -3.14
CA GLY A 35 -15.61 -21.48 -2.70
C GLY A 35 -15.24 -22.96 -2.77
N ALA A 36 -16.09 -23.79 -2.18
CA ALA A 36 -15.91 -25.24 -2.25
C ALA A 36 -16.24 -25.77 -3.67
N THR A 37 -15.51 -26.79 -4.10
CA THR A 37 -15.90 -27.56 -5.28
C THR A 37 -17.21 -28.30 -5.01
N THR A 38 -18.20 -28.12 -5.87
CA THR A 38 -19.49 -28.79 -5.74
C THR A 38 -19.71 -29.80 -6.91
N THR A 39 -20.39 -30.87 -6.59
CA THR A 39 -20.76 -31.90 -7.60
C THR A 39 -22.26 -31.96 -7.83
N THR A 40 -23.05 -31.41 -6.90
CA THR A 40 -24.53 -31.40 -6.95
C THR A 40 -25.07 -30.09 -6.37
N PRO A 41 -26.17 -29.53 -6.90
CA PRO A 41 -26.94 -29.99 -8.08
C PRO A 41 -26.25 -29.65 -9.42
N THR A 42 -25.30 -28.75 -9.43
CA THR A 42 -24.51 -28.37 -10.62
C THR A 42 -23.02 -28.43 -10.25
N ALA A 43 -22.23 -29.13 -11.06
CA ALA A 43 -20.80 -29.20 -10.87
C ALA A 43 -20.17 -27.80 -11.03
N PHE A 44 -19.40 -27.38 -10.02
CA PHE A 44 -18.63 -26.14 -10.04
C PHE A 44 -17.23 -26.40 -9.50
N THR A 45 -16.23 -25.95 -10.25
CA THR A 45 -14.83 -25.99 -9.83
C THR A 45 -14.30 -24.56 -9.85
N PRO A 46 -13.92 -23.99 -8.70
CA PRO A 46 -13.36 -22.64 -8.63
C PRO A 46 -12.08 -22.51 -9.44
N SER A 47 -11.88 -21.37 -10.07
CA SER A 47 -10.60 -21.02 -10.70
C SER A 47 -9.49 -20.91 -9.66
N THR A 48 -8.27 -21.29 -10.04
CA THR A 48 -7.06 -21.13 -9.23
C THR A 48 -6.17 -20.00 -9.72
N ASP A 49 -6.56 -19.35 -10.83
CA ASP A 49 -5.79 -18.29 -11.47
C ASP A 49 -6.26 -16.91 -11.02
N PRO A 50 -5.35 -15.94 -10.85
CA PRO A 50 -5.73 -14.58 -10.57
C PRO A 50 -6.45 -13.95 -11.77
N MET A 51 -7.37 -13.02 -11.49
CA MET A 51 -8.11 -12.31 -12.53
C MET A 51 -8.28 -10.83 -12.21
N LYS A 52 -8.45 -10.03 -13.27
CA LYS A 52 -8.95 -8.65 -13.18
C LYS A 52 -10.48 -8.70 -13.23
N ALA A 53 -11.13 -8.16 -12.21
CA ALA A 53 -12.58 -8.08 -12.10
C ALA A 53 -13.06 -6.63 -12.27
N LEU A 54 -14.15 -6.46 -13.01
CA LEU A 54 -14.84 -5.17 -13.18
C LEU A 54 -16.15 -5.10 -12.37
N ASN A 55 -16.57 -6.19 -11.79
CA ASN A 55 -17.75 -6.30 -10.93
C ASN A 55 -17.70 -7.57 -10.08
N ALA A 56 -18.49 -7.60 -9.01
CA ALA A 56 -18.54 -8.75 -8.10
C ALA A 56 -19.12 -10.01 -8.75
N LYS A 57 -20.01 -9.90 -9.75
CA LYS A 57 -20.61 -11.05 -10.41
C LYS A 57 -19.57 -11.91 -11.11
N ALA A 58 -18.62 -11.32 -11.82
CA ALA A 58 -17.52 -12.04 -12.46
C ALA A 58 -16.67 -12.83 -11.44
N VAL A 59 -16.50 -12.28 -10.23
CA VAL A 59 -15.78 -12.95 -9.14
C VAL A 59 -16.57 -14.17 -8.62
N ALA A 60 -17.89 -14.03 -8.47
CA ALA A 60 -18.76 -15.15 -8.09
C ALA A 60 -18.74 -16.29 -9.11
N GLU A 61 -18.76 -15.94 -10.39
CA GLU A 61 -18.71 -16.92 -11.49
C GLU A 61 -17.36 -17.67 -11.54
N ALA A 62 -16.25 -16.98 -11.21
CA ALA A 62 -14.92 -17.58 -11.25
C ALA A 62 -14.57 -18.37 -9.98
N TYR A 63 -14.95 -17.88 -8.80
CA TYR A 63 -14.45 -18.39 -7.53
C TYR A 63 -15.53 -18.93 -6.59
N GLY A 64 -16.79 -18.83 -6.96
CA GLY A 64 -17.95 -19.26 -6.16
C GLY A 64 -18.62 -18.10 -5.41
N ALA A 65 -19.95 -18.13 -5.38
CA ALA A 65 -20.76 -17.10 -4.70
C ALA A 65 -20.70 -17.20 -3.16
N ASP A 66 -20.22 -18.31 -2.63
CA ASP A 66 -19.98 -18.56 -1.20
C ASP A 66 -18.52 -18.32 -0.77
N SER A 67 -17.67 -17.87 -1.71
CA SER A 67 -16.25 -17.66 -1.46
C SER A 67 -15.96 -16.39 -0.64
N GLU A 68 -14.89 -16.42 0.13
CA GLU A 68 -14.38 -15.24 0.83
C GLU A 68 -13.98 -14.14 -0.15
N ILE A 69 -13.29 -14.51 -1.23
CA ILE A 69 -12.83 -13.54 -2.24
C ILE A 69 -14.03 -12.85 -2.94
N TYR A 70 -15.14 -13.55 -3.15
CA TYR A 70 -16.37 -12.92 -3.63
C TYR A 70 -16.99 -11.96 -2.59
N ALA A 71 -17.00 -12.34 -1.33
CA ALA A 71 -17.49 -11.45 -0.27
C ALA A 71 -16.66 -10.17 -0.17
N MET A 72 -15.31 -10.28 -0.29
CA MET A 72 -14.41 -9.13 -0.37
C MET A 72 -14.68 -8.27 -1.61
N ALA A 73 -14.81 -8.88 -2.79
CA ALA A 73 -15.11 -8.16 -4.03
C ALA A 73 -16.48 -7.48 -3.97
N SER A 74 -17.48 -8.12 -3.37
CA SER A 74 -18.80 -7.52 -3.16
C SER A 74 -18.73 -6.30 -2.24
N ALA A 75 -17.95 -6.37 -1.18
CA ALA A 75 -17.71 -5.24 -0.28
C ALA A 75 -16.97 -4.10 -0.99
N PHE A 76 -16.03 -4.41 -1.90
CA PHE A 76 -15.30 -3.43 -2.70
C PHE A 76 -16.23 -2.67 -3.66
N PHE A 77 -16.98 -3.41 -4.50
CA PHE A 77 -17.88 -2.81 -5.51
C PHE A 77 -19.15 -2.19 -4.92
N ALA A 78 -19.46 -2.42 -3.63
CA ALA A 78 -20.57 -1.81 -2.93
C ALA A 78 -20.23 -0.46 -2.28
N GLN A 79 -19.00 0.01 -2.34
CA GLN A 79 -18.62 1.33 -1.81
C GLN A 79 -19.23 2.45 -2.65
N ASP A 80 -19.41 3.62 -2.05
CA ASP A 80 -19.94 4.81 -2.73
C ASP A 80 -18.97 5.34 -3.81
N SER A 81 -17.68 5.03 -3.65
CA SER A 81 -16.62 5.34 -4.60
C SER A 81 -15.52 4.29 -4.48
N GLN A 82 -15.12 3.72 -5.60
CA GLN A 82 -14.06 2.71 -5.70
C GLN A 82 -13.38 2.77 -7.09
N PRO A 83 -12.17 2.23 -7.25
CA PRO A 83 -11.59 2.00 -8.58
C PRO A 83 -12.49 1.12 -9.45
N SER A 84 -12.43 1.30 -10.75
CA SER A 84 -13.22 0.51 -11.72
C SER A 84 -12.76 -0.94 -11.86
N GLU A 85 -11.55 -1.24 -11.40
CA GLU A 85 -10.90 -2.53 -11.54
C GLU A 85 -10.43 -3.05 -10.18
N LEU A 86 -10.50 -4.36 -10.01
CA LEU A 86 -10.02 -5.06 -8.83
C LEU A 86 -9.26 -6.31 -9.27
N ILE A 87 -8.05 -6.51 -8.76
CA ILE A 87 -7.32 -7.75 -8.98
C ILE A 87 -7.71 -8.75 -7.89
N CYS A 88 -8.16 -9.92 -8.31
CA CYS A 88 -8.57 -11.00 -7.42
C CYS A 88 -7.51 -12.10 -7.43
N ILE A 89 -6.94 -12.44 -6.28
CA ILE A 89 -5.88 -13.43 -6.11
C ILE A 89 -6.42 -14.59 -5.27
N PRO A 90 -6.74 -15.73 -5.89
CA PRO A 90 -7.38 -16.82 -5.18
C PRO A 90 -6.38 -17.66 -4.38
N ILE A 91 -6.77 -18.07 -3.19
CA ILE A 91 -6.16 -19.18 -2.46
C ILE A 91 -7.17 -20.32 -2.32
N ALA A 92 -6.70 -21.55 -2.17
CA ALA A 92 -7.58 -22.71 -2.06
C ALA A 92 -8.57 -22.54 -0.88
N ASN A 93 -9.73 -23.17 -0.95
CA ASN A 93 -10.76 -23.09 0.08
C ASN A 93 -10.25 -23.51 1.48
N ASP A 94 -9.44 -24.57 1.52
CA ASP A 94 -8.74 -25.08 2.71
C ASP A 94 -7.32 -24.54 2.85
N GLY A 95 -6.93 -23.60 1.97
CA GLY A 95 -5.58 -23.05 1.91
C GLY A 95 -5.25 -22.16 3.11
N ALA A 96 -4.03 -22.32 3.61
CA ALA A 96 -3.50 -21.45 4.66
C ALA A 96 -3.03 -20.10 4.07
N PHE A 97 -3.01 -19.07 4.89
CA PHE A 97 -2.49 -17.75 4.53
C PHE A 97 -1.02 -17.80 4.06
N SER A 98 -0.26 -18.82 4.48
CA SER A 98 1.11 -19.05 4.02
C SER A 98 1.26 -19.22 2.51
N THR A 99 0.20 -19.67 1.81
CA THR A 99 0.22 -19.81 0.34
C THR A 99 -0.05 -18.50 -0.39
N ALA A 100 -0.59 -17.50 0.28
CA ALA A 100 -1.03 -16.25 -0.30
C ALA A 100 0.11 -15.45 -0.93
N ILE A 101 1.29 -15.45 -0.33
CA ILE A 101 2.45 -14.71 -0.84
C ILE A 101 2.92 -15.24 -2.20
N GLY A 102 2.98 -16.56 -2.37
CA GLY A 102 3.34 -17.17 -3.66
C GLY A 102 2.35 -16.79 -4.76
N LYS A 103 1.06 -16.83 -4.45
CA LYS A 103 0.02 -16.41 -5.39
C LYS A 103 0.08 -14.92 -5.71
N ALA A 104 0.37 -14.06 -4.72
CA ALA A 104 0.53 -12.63 -4.94
C ALA A 104 1.76 -12.29 -5.80
N LYS A 105 2.89 -12.98 -5.60
CA LYS A 105 4.09 -12.84 -6.44
C LYS A 105 3.80 -13.22 -7.88
N THR A 106 3.17 -14.37 -8.11
CA THR A 106 2.78 -14.82 -9.45
C THR A 106 1.79 -13.85 -10.11
N ALA A 107 0.80 -13.35 -9.36
CA ALA A 107 -0.16 -12.37 -9.88
C ALA A 107 0.53 -11.05 -10.29
N ALA A 108 1.57 -10.62 -9.55
CA ALA A 108 2.32 -9.41 -9.85
C ALA A 108 3.12 -9.48 -11.16
N GLU A 109 3.37 -10.68 -11.68
CA GLU A 109 4.00 -10.88 -13.00
C GLU A 109 3.04 -10.53 -14.16
N SER A 110 1.73 -10.59 -13.93
CA SER A 110 0.71 -10.42 -14.97
C SER A 110 -0.20 -9.20 -14.76
N PHE A 111 -0.29 -8.69 -13.53
CA PHE A 111 -1.20 -7.61 -13.16
C PHE A 111 -0.48 -6.53 -12.35
N ALA A 112 -0.69 -5.28 -12.71
CA ALA A 112 -0.25 -4.15 -11.91
C ALA A 112 -1.22 -3.94 -10.73
N PHE A 113 -0.71 -3.94 -9.50
CA PHE A 113 -1.44 -3.56 -8.30
C PHE A 113 -0.47 -3.06 -7.23
N TYR A 114 -0.95 -2.16 -6.39
CA TYR A 114 -0.14 -1.52 -5.35
C TYR A 114 -0.63 -1.88 -3.94
N HIS A 115 -1.92 -1.70 -3.65
CA HIS A 115 -2.53 -2.09 -2.39
C HIS A 115 -2.96 -3.55 -2.44
N ILE A 116 -2.61 -4.33 -1.41
CA ILE A 116 -3.01 -5.72 -1.26
C ILE A 116 -3.85 -5.84 0.01
N ILE A 117 -5.02 -6.44 -0.09
CA ILE A 117 -5.92 -6.63 1.04
C ILE A 117 -6.08 -8.12 1.31
N ALA A 118 -5.91 -8.52 2.55
CA ALA A 118 -6.13 -9.90 3.00
C ALA A 118 -6.80 -9.91 4.38
N ALA A 119 -7.44 -11.03 4.71
CA ALA A 119 -8.03 -11.26 6.03
C ALA A 119 -7.56 -12.61 6.59
N THR A 120 -7.44 -12.70 7.92
CA THR A 120 -7.01 -13.93 8.59
C THR A 120 -7.68 -14.07 9.96
N ASP A 121 -8.06 -15.30 10.30
CA ASP A 121 -8.54 -15.73 11.62
C ASP A 121 -7.45 -16.39 12.48
N ASP A 122 -6.27 -16.63 11.89
CA ASP A 122 -5.13 -17.25 12.56
C ASP A 122 -3.99 -16.25 12.77
N ALA A 123 -4.03 -15.57 13.91
CA ALA A 123 -3.04 -14.56 14.25
C ALA A 123 -1.61 -15.13 14.39
N ALA A 124 -1.46 -16.34 14.96
CA ALA A 124 -0.15 -16.91 15.22
C ALA A 124 0.59 -17.33 13.95
N VAL A 125 -0.09 -18.05 13.08
CA VAL A 125 0.48 -18.47 11.78
C VAL A 125 0.76 -17.27 10.90
N THR A 126 -0.15 -16.33 10.85
CA THR A 126 -0.03 -15.16 9.98
C THR A 126 1.15 -14.26 10.35
N ALA A 127 1.47 -14.10 11.65
CA ALA A 127 2.62 -13.31 12.06
C ALA A 127 3.94 -13.90 11.53
N THR A 128 4.10 -15.23 11.56
CA THR A 128 5.27 -15.92 11.02
C THR A 128 5.36 -15.85 9.48
N GLU A 129 4.25 -15.68 8.79
CA GLU A 129 4.21 -15.51 7.34
C GLU A 129 4.52 -14.07 6.90
N ILE A 130 4.35 -13.10 7.78
CA ILE A 130 4.68 -11.70 7.47
C ILE A 130 6.15 -11.42 7.69
N ASN A 131 6.73 -11.91 8.81
CA ASN A 131 8.12 -11.69 9.18
C ASN A 131 9.08 -12.73 8.59
N GLY A 132 10.29 -12.30 8.27
CA GLY A 132 11.40 -13.17 7.87
C GLY A 132 11.74 -13.15 6.39
N THR A 133 12.78 -13.92 6.04
CA THR A 133 13.31 -14.04 4.68
C THR A 133 12.30 -14.73 3.76
N ASN A 134 12.12 -14.21 2.55
CA ASN A 134 11.13 -14.65 1.56
C ASN A 134 9.67 -14.53 2.01
N LYS A 135 9.40 -13.78 3.06
CA LYS A 135 8.07 -13.51 3.59
C LYS A 135 7.50 -12.19 3.05
N TRP A 136 6.27 -11.86 3.48
CA TRP A 136 5.55 -10.68 3.00
C TRP A 136 6.33 -9.38 3.16
N GLN A 137 6.95 -9.15 4.30
CA GLN A 137 7.66 -7.90 4.59
C GLN A 137 8.80 -7.62 3.62
N GLU A 138 9.63 -8.62 3.36
CA GLU A 138 10.74 -8.52 2.42
C GLU A 138 10.21 -8.22 1.01
N TRP A 139 9.23 -9.00 0.54
CA TRP A 139 8.65 -8.78 -0.78
C TRP A 139 7.93 -7.44 -0.92
N LEU A 140 7.18 -6.99 0.08
CA LEU A 140 6.51 -5.68 0.06
C LEU A 140 7.51 -4.53 0.00
N ALA A 141 8.68 -4.68 0.66
CA ALA A 141 9.74 -3.70 0.60
C ALA A 141 10.40 -3.66 -0.79
N GLU A 142 10.68 -4.83 -1.37
CA GLU A 142 11.27 -4.97 -2.70
C GLU A 142 10.34 -4.50 -3.82
N ALA A 143 9.09 -4.94 -3.78
CA ALA A 143 8.08 -4.65 -4.79
C ALA A 143 7.35 -3.32 -4.56
N HIS A 144 7.70 -2.56 -3.52
CA HIS A 144 7.06 -1.29 -3.14
C HIS A 144 5.53 -1.35 -3.09
N LYS A 145 4.99 -2.36 -2.39
CA LYS A 145 3.55 -2.57 -2.21
C LYS A 145 3.16 -2.39 -0.75
N VAL A 146 1.87 -2.21 -0.47
CA VAL A 146 1.33 -2.10 0.89
C VAL A 146 0.32 -3.20 1.13
N LEU A 147 0.50 -3.95 2.23
CA LEU A 147 -0.44 -4.97 2.70
C LEU A 147 -1.39 -4.37 3.74
N HIS A 148 -2.68 -4.52 3.51
CA HIS A 148 -3.75 -4.20 4.45
C HIS A 148 -4.32 -5.52 4.97
N LEU A 149 -3.97 -5.87 6.20
CA LEU A 149 -4.34 -7.15 6.79
C LEU A 149 -5.42 -6.97 7.86
N GLN A 150 -6.55 -7.62 7.69
CA GLN A 150 -7.57 -7.72 8.71
C GLN A 150 -7.34 -8.94 9.57
N VAL A 151 -7.21 -8.75 10.88
CA VAL A 151 -7.28 -9.81 11.88
C VAL A 151 -8.66 -9.82 12.50
N TYR A 152 -9.27 -10.98 12.52
CA TYR A 152 -10.55 -11.18 13.16
C TYR A 152 -10.54 -12.44 14.04
N ASN A 153 -11.43 -12.47 15.01
CA ASN A 153 -11.68 -13.64 15.82
C ASN A 153 -13.19 -13.76 16.01
N GLY A 154 -13.75 -14.86 15.59
CA GLY A 154 -15.19 -15.17 15.68
C GLY A 154 -15.75 -15.26 17.11
N GLY A 155 -14.90 -15.12 18.13
CA GLY A 155 -15.27 -15.12 19.55
C GLY A 155 -15.78 -13.78 20.06
N SER A 156 -15.44 -13.47 21.29
CA SER A 156 -15.80 -12.21 21.95
C SER A 156 -14.90 -11.06 21.48
N GLN A 157 -15.34 -9.82 21.70
CA GLN A 157 -14.52 -8.62 21.48
C GLN A 157 -13.18 -8.69 22.23
N SER A 158 -13.16 -9.18 23.46
CA SER A 158 -11.94 -9.36 24.26
C SER A 158 -10.97 -10.33 23.60
N ALA A 159 -11.47 -11.43 23.02
CA ALA A 159 -10.64 -12.39 22.30
C ALA A 159 -10.04 -11.76 21.02
N ALA A 160 -10.81 -10.97 20.29
CA ALA A 160 -10.34 -10.26 19.12
C ALA A 160 -9.24 -9.24 19.47
N ILE A 161 -9.41 -8.46 20.53
CA ILE A 161 -8.39 -7.52 21.04
C ILE A 161 -7.12 -8.27 21.45
N THR A 162 -7.25 -9.39 22.18
CA THR A 162 -6.11 -10.21 22.57
C THR A 162 -5.36 -10.75 21.36
N ALA A 163 -6.08 -11.27 20.35
CA ALA A 163 -5.48 -11.78 19.13
C ALA A 163 -4.73 -10.67 18.36
N ALA A 164 -5.33 -9.49 18.20
CA ALA A 164 -4.69 -8.36 17.54
C ALA A 164 -3.45 -7.87 18.28
N ASN A 165 -3.49 -7.82 19.61
CA ASN A 165 -2.36 -7.45 20.43
C ASN A 165 -1.22 -8.47 20.32
N THR A 166 -1.53 -9.77 20.39
CA THR A 166 -0.54 -10.86 20.24
C THR A 166 0.10 -10.81 18.85
N PHE A 167 -0.72 -10.59 17.82
CA PHE A 167 -0.25 -10.47 16.45
C PHE A 167 0.67 -9.26 16.27
N ALA A 168 0.28 -8.09 16.78
CA ALA A 168 1.08 -6.87 16.70
C ALA A 168 2.42 -7.00 17.45
N ASP A 169 2.44 -7.70 18.57
CA ASP A 169 3.67 -7.98 19.35
C ASP A 169 4.61 -8.94 18.62
N ALA A 170 4.05 -9.89 17.87
CA ALA A 170 4.84 -10.85 17.10
C ALA A 170 5.45 -10.27 15.81
N LEU A 171 4.93 -9.15 15.32
CA LEU A 171 5.51 -8.44 14.18
C LEU A 171 6.75 -7.65 14.60
N ASP A 172 7.84 -7.81 13.85
CA ASP A 172 9.00 -6.94 13.98
C ASP A 172 8.64 -5.53 13.50
N SER A 173 8.50 -4.60 14.44
CA SER A 173 8.10 -3.23 14.16
C SER A 173 9.06 -2.50 13.22
N ALA A 174 10.34 -2.87 13.21
CA ALA A 174 11.34 -2.24 12.34
C ALA A 174 11.16 -2.62 10.87
N SER A 175 10.68 -3.84 10.59
CA SER A 175 10.45 -4.33 9.23
C SER A 175 9.01 -4.19 8.77
N ALA A 176 8.04 -3.98 9.68
CA ALA A 176 6.60 -3.95 9.37
C ALA A 176 6.08 -2.61 8.84
N ASN A 177 6.91 -1.82 8.20
CA ASN A 177 6.55 -0.48 7.72
C ASN A 177 5.58 -0.47 6.53
N ARG A 178 5.39 -1.61 5.85
CA ARG A 178 4.47 -1.75 4.70
C ARG A 178 3.27 -2.65 4.98
N CYS A 179 3.06 -3.03 6.24
CA CYS A 179 1.90 -3.80 6.68
C CYS A 179 1.03 -2.94 7.60
N ALA A 180 -0.21 -2.69 7.20
CA ALA A 180 -1.22 -2.04 8.02
C ALA A 180 -2.16 -3.09 8.60
N LEU A 181 -2.26 -3.16 9.93
CA LEU A 181 -3.10 -4.11 10.63
C LEU A 181 -4.44 -3.48 11.00
N TYR A 182 -5.52 -4.18 10.69
CA TYR A 182 -6.89 -3.78 11.02
C TYR A 182 -7.52 -4.80 11.94
N LEU A 183 -8.09 -4.34 13.05
CA LEU A 183 -8.91 -5.19 13.91
C LEU A 183 -10.39 -4.95 13.59
N HIS A 184 -11.09 -6.01 13.26
CA HIS A 184 -12.52 -5.96 13.06
C HIS A 184 -13.17 -7.28 13.50
N LYS A 185 -14.29 -7.16 14.22
CA LYS A 185 -15.05 -8.34 14.65
C LYS A 185 -15.77 -8.95 13.46
N GLU A 186 -15.40 -10.16 13.10
CA GLU A 186 -15.89 -10.82 11.89
C GLU A 186 -17.38 -11.16 11.93
N ASN A 187 -17.84 -11.77 13.01
CA ASN A 187 -19.18 -12.32 13.05
C ASN A 187 -20.17 -11.32 13.63
N ARG A 188 -20.96 -10.74 12.76
CA ARG A 188 -22.16 -9.99 13.10
C ARG A 188 -23.36 -10.93 13.21
N THR A 189 -24.42 -10.44 13.83
CA THR A 189 -25.69 -11.17 13.90
C THR A 189 -26.13 -11.57 12.49
N GLY A 190 -26.21 -12.88 12.23
CA GLY A 190 -26.53 -13.42 10.90
C GLY A 190 -25.35 -13.99 10.11
N GLY A 191 -24.13 -13.97 10.66
CA GLY A 191 -22.97 -14.70 10.09
C GLY A 191 -22.32 -14.11 8.85
N SER A 192 -22.65 -12.87 8.46
CA SER A 192 -21.97 -12.19 7.35
C SER A 192 -20.61 -11.66 7.77
N LYS A 193 -19.60 -11.93 6.95
CA LYS A 193 -18.25 -11.36 7.12
C LYS A 193 -18.23 -9.92 6.64
N GLU A 194 -17.56 -9.07 7.39
CA GLU A 194 -17.33 -7.68 7.05
C GLU A 194 -15.82 -7.44 6.88
N PHE A 195 -15.44 -6.77 5.81
CA PHE A 195 -14.02 -6.52 5.46
C PHE A 195 -13.70 -5.03 5.55
N LEU A 196 -13.28 -4.60 6.73
CA LEU A 196 -12.96 -3.19 7.02
C LEU A 196 -11.91 -2.59 6.05
N PRO A 197 -10.73 -3.20 5.83
CA PRO A 197 -9.74 -2.61 4.94
C PRO A 197 -10.22 -2.52 3.49
N VAL A 198 -11.10 -3.41 3.05
CA VAL A 198 -11.64 -3.36 1.68
C VAL A 198 -12.39 -2.06 1.43
N GLY A 199 -13.31 -1.68 2.32
CA GLY A 199 -14.07 -0.44 2.17
C GLY A 199 -13.19 0.82 2.29
N ILE A 200 -12.26 0.84 3.24
CA ILE A 200 -11.35 1.98 3.44
C ILE A 200 -10.42 2.18 2.24
N VAL A 201 -9.76 1.11 1.77
CA VAL A 201 -8.82 1.18 0.65
C VAL A 201 -9.54 1.50 -0.65
N ALA A 202 -10.70 0.89 -0.92
CA ALA A 202 -11.50 1.21 -2.09
C ALA A 202 -11.83 2.72 -2.18
N GLY A 203 -12.36 3.30 -1.10
CA GLY A 203 -12.68 4.72 -1.06
C GLY A 203 -11.45 5.64 -1.16
N ARG A 204 -10.29 5.21 -0.62
CA ARG A 204 -9.06 5.97 -0.73
C ARG A 204 -8.48 5.93 -2.14
N CYS A 205 -8.42 4.76 -2.75
CA CYS A 205 -7.92 4.59 -4.11
C CYS A 205 -8.80 5.26 -5.17
N ALA A 206 -10.11 5.34 -4.93
CA ALA A 206 -11.03 6.08 -5.82
C ALA A 206 -10.79 7.60 -5.82
N SER A 207 -10.28 8.15 -4.71
CA SER A 207 -10.05 9.59 -4.52
C SER A 207 -8.57 9.99 -4.45
N ASP A 208 -7.67 9.10 -4.80
CA ASP A 208 -6.22 9.21 -4.67
C ASP A 208 -5.69 8.84 -3.27
N SER A 209 -5.10 7.65 -3.16
CA SER A 209 -4.58 7.10 -1.90
C SER A 209 -3.37 7.86 -1.35
N ALA A 210 -2.60 8.54 -2.19
CA ALA A 210 -1.48 9.39 -1.78
C ALA A 210 -1.93 10.73 -1.22
N ARG A 211 -3.10 11.24 -1.63
CA ARG A 211 -3.61 12.53 -1.20
C ARG A 211 -4.39 12.43 0.11
N GLY A 212 -3.92 13.12 1.15
CA GLY A 212 -4.59 13.14 2.46
C GLY A 212 -4.25 11.93 3.32
N THR A 213 -5.19 11.42 4.10
CA THR A 213 -4.93 10.37 5.10
C THR A 213 -5.92 9.21 5.01
N PHE A 214 -5.52 8.03 5.47
CA PHE A 214 -6.40 6.88 5.73
C PHE A 214 -7.20 7.05 7.04
N ALA A 215 -6.72 7.85 7.99
CA ALA A 215 -7.45 8.13 9.22
C ALA A 215 -8.76 8.86 8.97
N HIS A 216 -9.70 8.71 9.90
CA HIS A 216 -11.01 9.36 9.93
C HIS A 216 -11.93 9.05 8.73
N LYS A 217 -11.64 8.00 7.98
CA LYS A 217 -12.47 7.58 6.83
C LYS A 217 -13.66 6.74 7.28
N LYS A 218 -14.74 6.86 6.53
CA LYS A 218 -15.94 6.01 6.63
C LYS A 218 -15.88 4.95 5.54
N CYS A 219 -16.52 3.82 5.77
CA CYS A 219 -16.76 2.81 4.74
C CYS A 219 -18.20 2.30 4.86
N ARG A 220 -18.75 1.87 3.73
CA ARG A 220 -20.09 1.30 3.66
C ARG A 220 -20.04 -0.20 3.95
N GLY A 221 -21.10 -0.70 4.61
CA GLY A 221 -21.25 -2.14 4.85
C GLY A 221 -20.39 -2.70 5.96
N VAL A 222 -19.79 -1.84 6.80
CA VAL A 222 -19.00 -2.24 7.97
C VAL A 222 -19.61 -1.62 9.21
N THR A 223 -19.95 -2.44 10.19
CA THR A 223 -20.40 -1.99 11.51
C THR A 223 -19.21 -1.58 12.37
N PHE A 224 -19.41 -0.58 13.21
CA PHE A 224 -18.35 -0.15 14.14
C PHE A 224 -18.26 -1.10 15.34
N ASP A 225 -17.05 -1.20 15.88
CA ASP A 225 -16.78 -1.85 17.16
C ASP A 225 -16.72 -0.82 18.28
N SER A 226 -17.10 -1.23 19.49
CA SER A 226 -17.01 -0.39 20.68
C SER A 226 -15.82 -0.85 21.53
N TYR A 227 -14.94 0.09 21.86
CA TYR A 227 -13.75 -0.15 22.68
C TYR A 227 -13.82 0.68 23.95
N SER A 228 -13.31 0.14 25.07
CA SER A 228 -13.00 0.96 26.22
C SER A 228 -11.86 1.93 25.91
N ALA A 229 -11.72 3.02 26.66
CA ALA A 229 -10.61 3.95 26.48
C ALA A 229 -9.24 3.26 26.67
N THR A 230 -9.16 2.28 27.59
CA THR A 230 -7.96 1.49 27.85
C THR A 230 -7.62 0.57 26.67
N ASP A 231 -8.62 -0.15 26.13
CA ASP A 231 -8.41 -1.04 24.99
C ASP A 231 -8.01 -0.26 23.75
N TYR A 232 -8.68 0.88 23.51
CA TYR A 232 -8.37 1.75 22.41
C TYR A 232 -6.90 2.27 22.49
N ALA A 233 -6.48 2.76 23.68
CA ALA A 233 -5.12 3.23 23.89
C ALA A 233 -4.08 2.11 23.70
N ALA A 234 -4.39 0.89 24.14
CA ALA A 234 -3.50 -0.27 23.96
C ALA A 234 -3.36 -0.67 22.48
N LEU A 235 -4.45 -0.71 21.73
CA LEU A 235 -4.45 -0.98 20.28
C LEU A 235 -3.71 0.12 19.52
N GLN A 236 -3.94 1.37 19.90
CA GLN A 236 -3.24 2.53 19.34
C GLN A 236 -1.72 2.42 19.56
N ALA A 237 -1.29 2.11 20.78
CA ALA A 237 0.12 1.95 21.10
C ALA A 237 0.81 0.83 20.30
N LYS A 238 0.03 -0.10 19.73
CA LYS A 238 0.51 -1.21 18.89
C LYS A 238 0.30 -0.99 17.38
N GLY A 239 -0.16 0.19 16.96
CA GLY A 239 -0.38 0.52 15.54
C GLY A 239 -1.53 -0.27 14.89
N VAL A 240 -2.52 -0.70 15.67
CA VAL A 240 -3.69 -1.44 15.18
C VAL A 240 -4.77 -0.45 14.77
N ASN A 241 -5.17 -0.49 13.52
CA ASN A 241 -6.24 0.36 12.99
C ASN A 241 -7.61 -0.20 13.39
N VAL A 242 -8.47 0.63 13.96
CA VAL A 242 -9.79 0.23 14.44
C VAL A 242 -10.89 1.12 13.86
N TYR A 243 -12.08 0.56 13.65
CA TYR A 243 -13.26 1.27 13.19
C TYR A 243 -14.25 1.40 14.34
N THR A 244 -14.37 2.57 14.90
CA THR A 244 -15.18 2.80 16.11
C THR A 244 -15.99 4.09 16.02
N LYS A 245 -17.00 4.21 16.89
CA LYS A 245 -17.89 5.36 16.93
C LYS A 245 -17.44 6.35 18.00
N VAL A 246 -17.17 7.59 17.57
CA VAL A 246 -16.85 8.70 18.46
C VAL A 246 -17.74 9.89 18.09
N ALA A 247 -18.32 10.55 19.07
CA ALA A 247 -19.19 11.72 18.89
C ALA A 247 -20.33 11.48 17.87
N GLY A 248 -20.90 10.26 17.88
CA GLY A 248 -22.02 9.92 16.99
C GLY A 248 -21.63 9.36 15.62
N GLU A 249 -20.36 9.44 15.20
CA GLU A 249 -19.89 8.99 13.89
C GLU A 249 -18.90 7.84 13.98
N ALA A 250 -19.10 6.82 13.13
CA ALA A 250 -18.16 5.72 12.98
C ALA A 250 -17.09 6.09 11.94
N ARG A 251 -15.81 5.94 12.33
CA ARG A 251 -14.65 6.26 11.49
C ARG A 251 -13.49 5.33 11.78
N LEU A 252 -12.60 5.18 10.80
CA LEU A 252 -11.31 4.55 11.01
C LEU A 252 -10.42 5.47 11.84
N PHE A 253 -9.77 4.92 12.85
CA PHE A 253 -8.76 5.63 13.62
C PHE A 253 -7.37 5.10 13.29
N MET A 254 -6.39 5.99 13.31
CA MET A 254 -4.97 5.85 13.07
C MET A 254 -4.54 5.97 11.60
N GLY A 255 -4.77 5.01 10.72
CA GLY A 255 -4.22 4.98 9.36
C GLY A 255 -2.70 4.73 9.34
N THR A 256 -2.19 3.96 10.32
CA THR A 256 -0.76 3.64 10.50
C THR A 256 -0.43 2.24 10.02
N THR A 257 0.85 2.02 9.76
CA THR A 257 1.42 0.68 9.60
C THR A 257 1.91 0.14 10.95
N GLN A 258 2.40 -1.09 10.98
CA GLN A 258 2.83 -1.76 12.21
C GLN A 258 4.09 -1.16 12.85
N ASN A 259 4.88 -0.38 12.15
CA ASN A 259 5.98 0.35 12.77
C ASN A 259 5.52 1.57 13.60
N LYS A 260 4.20 1.88 13.63
CA LYS A 260 3.53 2.88 14.48
C LYS A 260 3.86 4.34 14.16
N GLU A 261 5.04 4.62 13.64
CA GLU A 261 5.52 5.97 13.31
C GLU A 261 5.26 6.33 11.84
N THR A 262 4.91 5.32 11.02
CA THR A 262 4.68 5.49 9.59
C THR A 262 3.19 5.43 9.28
N PHE A 263 2.69 6.47 8.65
CA PHE A 263 1.32 6.51 8.12
C PHE A 263 1.29 5.91 6.71
N ILE A 264 0.19 5.24 6.38
CA ILE A 264 0.00 4.57 5.09
C ILE A 264 0.15 5.58 3.94
N ASP A 265 -0.48 6.74 4.04
CA ASP A 265 -0.42 7.79 3.02
C ASP A 265 0.99 8.34 2.80
N ASN A 266 1.85 8.34 3.82
CA ASN A 266 3.24 8.76 3.66
C ASN A 266 4.06 7.78 2.81
N ILE A 267 3.82 6.47 2.99
CA ILE A 267 4.44 5.43 2.14
C ILE A 267 4.00 5.60 0.69
N VAL A 268 2.69 5.80 0.47
CA VAL A 268 2.13 5.96 -0.86
C VAL A 268 2.69 7.19 -1.58
N LYS A 269 2.82 8.33 -0.86
CA LYS A 269 3.43 9.57 -1.39
C LYS A 269 4.88 9.35 -1.81
N ASP A 270 5.68 8.73 -0.94
CA ASP A 270 7.09 8.49 -1.21
C ASP A 270 7.29 7.54 -2.39
N ASP A 271 6.47 6.49 -2.47
CA ASP A 271 6.51 5.54 -3.59
C ASP A 271 6.08 6.21 -4.90
N TRP A 272 5.03 7.04 -4.90
CA TRP A 272 4.63 7.79 -6.07
C TRP A 272 5.76 8.70 -6.59
N ILE A 273 6.41 9.45 -5.68
CA ILE A 273 7.56 10.29 -6.03
C ILE A 273 8.68 9.43 -6.62
N ARG A 274 9.01 8.32 -5.97
CA ARG A 274 10.05 7.40 -6.41
C ARG A 274 9.79 6.88 -7.82
N PHE A 275 8.61 6.31 -8.08
CA PHE A 275 8.25 5.76 -9.38
C PHE A 275 8.28 6.82 -10.49
N ASN A 276 7.79 8.03 -10.19
CA ASN A 276 7.78 9.11 -11.17
C ASN A 276 9.19 9.65 -11.44
N VAL A 277 10.04 9.79 -10.42
CA VAL A 277 11.45 10.17 -10.61
C VAL A 277 12.17 9.15 -11.49
N GLN A 278 12.00 7.86 -11.21
CA GLN A 278 12.59 6.78 -11.99
C GLN A 278 12.14 6.81 -13.46
N SER A 279 10.82 6.84 -13.67
CA SER A 279 10.23 6.87 -15.00
C SER A 279 10.71 8.08 -15.81
N ARG A 280 10.73 9.27 -15.19
CA ARG A 280 11.14 10.51 -15.88
C ARG A 280 12.62 10.56 -16.19
N ILE A 281 13.49 10.05 -15.28
CA ILE A 281 14.92 9.97 -15.59
C ILE A 281 15.15 8.97 -16.73
N TYR A 282 14.48 7.81 -16.69
CA TYR A 282 14.60 6.83 -17.76
C TYR A 282 14.13 7.38 -19.11
N GLN A 283 13.01 8.11 -19.14
CA GLN A 283 12.53 8.81 -20.34
C GLN A 283 13.55 9.84 -20.83
N LEU A 284 14.10 10.68 -19.95
CA LEU A 284 15.13 11.66 -20.31
C LEU A 284 16.34 10.98 -20.98
N LEU A 285 16.82 9.87 -20.41
CA LEU A 285 17.95 9.13 -20.97
C LEU A 285 17.61 8.47 -22.32
N GLY A 286 16.35 8.05 -22.51
CA GLY A 286 15.85 7.43 -23.75
C GLY A 286 15.56 8.44 -24.86
N GLU A 287 14.89 9.55 -24.55
CA GLU A 287 14.54 10.60 -25.52
C GLU A 287 15.76 11.33 -26.09
N ALA A 288 16.82 11.42 -25.27
CA ALA A 288 18.10 11.97 -25.76
C ALA A 288 18.79 11.07 -26.80
N ASN A 289 18.20 9.93 -27.14
CA ASN A 289 18.79 8.92 -28.03
C ASN A 289 18.77 9.32 -29.51
N ASP A 290 17.95 10.26 -29.91
CA ASP A 290 17.91 10.83 -31.29
C ASP A 290 19.06 11.82 -31.58
N GLY A 291 19.96 12.00 -30.57
CA GLY A 291 21.10 12.92 -30.65
C GLY A 291 22.31 12.35 -29.90
N ASN A 292 23.02 13.22 -29.17
CA ASN A 292 24.24 12.87 -28.46
C ASN A 292 24.00 12.19 -27.06
N GLY A 293 22.76 11.87 -26.74
CA GLY A 293 22.37 11.43 -25.39
C GLY A 293 22.43 12.56 -24.37
N VAL A 294 22.23 12.23 -23.09
CA VAL A 294 22.49 13.15 -21.97
C VAL A 294 24.01 13.14 -21.74
N THR A 295 24.66 14.27 -22.01
CA THR A 295 26.11 14.38 -21.91
C THR A 295 26.58 14.38 -20.45
N TYR A 296 27.77 13.82 -20.21
CA TYR A 296 28.34 13.83 -18.86
C TYR A 296 29.15 15.14 -18.66
N ASP A 297 28.42 16.24 -18.58
CA ASP A 297 28.94 17.59 -18.32
C ASP A 297 27.97 18.34 -17.38
N ASP A 298 28.25 19.58 -17.06
CA ASP A 298 27.41 20.39 -16.17
C ASP A 298 25.97 20.56 -16.71
N ALA A 299 25.78 20.58 -18.03
CA ALA A 299 24.46 20.72 -18.63
C ALA A 299 23.62 19.42 -18.48
N GLY A 300 24.23 18.26 -18.74
CA GLY A 300 23.55 16.97 -18.59
C GLY A 300 23.26 16.63 -17.11
N ILE A 301 24.19 16.95 -16.19
CA ILE A 301 23.96 16.81 -14.75
C ILE A 301 22.79 17.70 -14.31
N ALA A 302 22.76 18.96 -14.75
CA ALA A 302 21.67 19.88 -14.46
C ALA A 302 20.33 19.40 -15.04
N ALA A 303 20.31 18.79 -16.22
CA ALA A 303 19.10 18.21 -16.82
C ALA A 303 18.52 17.08 -15.97
N VAL A 304 19.34 16.17 -15.46
CA VAL A 304 18.90 15.11 -14.54
C VAL A 304 18.35 15.72 -13.23
N ALA A 305 19.05 16.68 -12.65
CA ALA A 305 18.59 17.36 -11.43
C ALA A 305 17.26 18.11 -11.63
N ALA A 306 17.10 18.79 -12.78
CA ALA A 306 15.86 19.47 -13.16
C ALA A 306 14.69 18.48 -13.33
N THR A 307 14.95 17.28 -13.86
CA THR A 307 13.94 16.23 -13.97
C THR A 307 13.43 15.77 -12.60
N VAL A 308 14.34 15.57 -11.63
CA VAL A 308 13.95 15.26 -10.26
C VAL A 308 13.13 16.41 -9.64
N LEU A 309 13.59 17.65 -9.79
CA LEU A 309 12.87 18.81 -9.26
C LEU A 309 11.49 18.97 -9.90
N ASN A 310 11.33 18.68 -11.18
CA ASN A 310 10.04 18.73 -11.86
C ASN A 310 9.03 17.77 -11.24
N VAL A 311 9.43 16.53 -10.95
CA VAL A 311 8.55 15.56 -10.26
C VAL A 311 8.14 16.07 -8.89
N LEU A 312 9.09 16.61 -8.11
CA LEU A 312 8.78 17.17 -6.79
C LEU A 312 7.86 18.40 -6.88
N THR A 313 7.98 19.20 -7.95
CA THR A 313 7.09 20.34 -8.22
C THR A 313 5.68 19.88 -8.58
N VAL A 314 5.54 18.85 -9.41
CA VAL A 314 4.23 18.23 -9.71
C VAL A 314 3.59 17.69 -8.43
N ALA A 315 4.37 17.07 -7.54
CA ALA A 315 3.87 16.59 -6.25
C ALA A 315 3.36 17.70 -5.31
N GLN A 316 3.69 18.98 -5.58
CA GLN A 316 3.23 20.16 -4.82
C GLN A 316 1.94 20.78 -5.39
N ASP A 317 1.54 20.42 -6.60
CA ASP A 317 0.40 21.04 -7.26
C ASP A 317 -0.94 20.77 -6.55
N THR A 318 -2.00 21.47 -6.98
CA THR A 318 -3.33 21.37 -6.37
C THR A 318 -4.00 20.02 -6.59
N ASP A 319 -3.58 19.27 -7.60
CA ASP A 319 -4.16 17.96 -7.91
C ASP A 319 -3.56 16.85 -7.05
N HIS A 320 -2.26 16.94 -6.72
CA HIS A 320 -1.53 15.96 -5.93
C HIS A 320 -1.48 16.31 -4.44
N GLN A 321 -0.89 17.43 -4.07
CA GLN A 321 -0.73 17.85 -2.67
C GLN A 321 0.00 16.79 -1.79
N TYR A 322 1.02 16.14 -2.34
CA TYR A 322 1.82 15.15 -1.59
C TYR A 322 2.96 15.81 -0.85
N VAL A 323 3.49 16.90 -1.41
CA VAL A 323 4.62 17.66 -0.92
C VAL A 323 4.17 19.08 -0.59
N MET A 324 4.68 19.63 0.50
CA MET A 324 4.41 21.03 0.90
C MET A 324 4.97 22.00 -0.14
N VAL A 325 4.18 23.01 -0.47
CA VAL A 325 4.59 24.08 -1.40
C VAL A 325 5.90 24.70 -0.93
N ASP A 326 6.79 25.01 -1.86
CA ASP A 326 8.10 25.64 -1.66
C ASP A 326 9.09 24.83 -0.77
N SER A 327 8.80 23.55 -0.48
CA SER A 327 9.68 22.71 0.32
C SER A 327 10.65 21.85 -0.51
N ALA A 328 10.45 21.75 -1.82
CA ALA A 328 11.25 20.91 -2.68
C ALA A 328 12.55 21.59 -3.11
N SER A 329 13.64 20.84 -3.06
CA SER A 329 14.94 21.27 -3.60
C SER A 329 15.73 20.08 -4.11
N VAL A 330 16.64 20.33 -5.05
CA VAL A 330 17.57 19.31 -5.56
C VAL A 330 18.99 19.89 -5.54
N ASP A 331 19.87 19.16 -4.88
CA ASP A 331 21.30 19.46 -4.84
C ASP A 331 22.07 18.51 -5.76
N TYR A 332 23.05 19.02 -6.47
CA TYR A 332 23.98 18.22 -7.27
C TYR A 332 25.36 18.85 -7.29
N LYS A 333 26.35 18.11 -7.77
CA LYS A 333 27.74 18.58 -7.84
C LYS A 333 28.14 18.83 -9.31
N PRO A 334 28.97 19.89 -9.56
CA PRO A 334 29.45 20.15 -10.91
C PRO A 334 30.40 19.04 -11.40
N TYR A 335 30.54 18.92 -12.72
CA TYR A 335 31.38 17.92 -13.38
C TYR A 335 32.82 17.91 -12.83
N SER A 336 33.42 19.09 -12.63
CA SER A 336 34.78 19.21 -12.09
C SER A 336 34.95 18.57 -10.70
N TYR A 337 33.94 18.68 -9.84
CA TYR A 337 33.94 18.04 -8.52
C TYR A 337 33.85 16.51 -8.67
N LEU A 338 33.00 16.04 -9.56
CA LEU A 338 32.82 14.58 -9.80
C LEU A 338 34.08 13.94 -10.35
N VAL A 339 34.76 14.58 -11.28
CA VAL A 339 36.05 14.10 -11.80
C VAL A 339 37.12 13.98 -10.71
N GLN A 340 37.14 14.93 -9.75
CA GLN A 340 38.12 14.90 -8.67
C GLN A 340 37.83 13.85 -7.60
N ASN A 341 36.55 13.64 -7.27
CA ASN A 341 36.15 12.84 -6.10
C ASN A 341 35.52 11.48 -6.46
N TYR A 342 35.01 11.33 -7.71
CA TYR A 342 34.27 10.17 -8.17
C TYR A 342 34.72 9.75 -9.58
N ALA A 343 36.04 9.82 -9.85
CA ALA A 343 36.62 9.55 -11.17
C ALA A 343 36.23 8.17 -11.75
N GLU A 344 36.11 7.15 -10.90
CA GLU A 344 35.69 5.81 -11.33
C GLU A 344 34.24 5.77 -11.79
N ASP A 345 33.33 6.49 -11.11
CA ASP A 345 31.93 6.59 -11.53
C ASP A 345 31.81 7.35 -12.85
N VAL A 346 32.53 8.47 -12.98
CA VAL A 346 32.60 9.22 -14.24
C VAL A 346 33.10 8.34 -15.38
N ARG A 347 34.18 7.56 -15.18
CA ARG A 347 34.71 6.63 -16.16
C ARG A 347 33.72 5.55 -16.55
N LYS A 348 32.91 5.07 -15.59
CA LYS A 348 31.85 4.08 -15.82
C LYS A 348 30.52 4.70 -16.32
N ARG A 349 30.49 6.02 -16.53
CA ARG A 349 29.29 6.78 -16.90
C ARG A 349 28.16 6.72 -15.88
N ASN A 350 28.47 6.52 -14.59
CA ASN A 350 27.55 6.58 -13.49
C ASN A 350 27.49 8.01 -12.95
N LEU A 351 26.30 8.56 -12.76
CA LEU A 351 26.12 9.88 -12.16
C LEU A 351 25.81 9.73 -10.64
N PRO A 352 26.75 10.02 -9.75
CA PRO A 352 26.52 10.02 -8.31
C PRO A 352 25.94 11.36 -7.83
N LEU A 353 25.46 11.40 -6.59
CA LEU A 353 25.18 12.60 -5.81
C LEU A 353 24.10 13.56 -6.38
N ILE A 354 23.00 13.03 -6.87
CA ILE A 354 21.76 13.81 -7.00
C ILE A 354 20.95 13.63 -5.71
N THR A 355 20.67 14.71 -5.01
CA THR A 355 19.93 14.67 -3.73
C THR A 355 18.69 15.54 -3.81
N GLY A 356 17.52 14.92 -3.82
CA GLY A 356 16.23 15.60 -3.67
C GLY A 356 15.84 15.73 -2.20
N ARG A 357 15.27 16.87 -1.81
CA ARG A 357 14.70 17.11 -0.47
C ARG A 357 13.31 17.68 -0.59
N TYR A 358 12.40 17.23 0.27
CA TYR A 358 11.02 17.72 0.33
C TYR A 358 10.41 17.48 1.70
N ALA A 359 9.37 18.24 2.03
CA ALA A 359 8.53 18.01 3.20
C ALA A 359 7.17 17.45 2.74
N ARG A 360 6.73 16.33 3.35
CA ARG A 360 5.42 15.74 3.02
C ARG A 360 4.28 16.64 3.49
N MET A 361 3.22 16.75 2.67
CA MET A 361 1.96 17.36 3.08
C MET A 361 1.18 16.35 3.95
N ASN A 362 1.20 16.55 5.25
CA ASN A 362 0.57 15.66 6.22
C ASN A 362 -0.79 16.19 6.68
N SER A 363 -1.71 15.28 7.00
CA SER A 363 -2.99 15.62 7.63
C SER A 363 -2.88 15.66 9.15
N ILE A 364 -3.63 16.55 9.79
CA ILE A 364 -3.74 16.59 11.26
C ILE A 364 -4.68 15.47 11.70
N HIS A 365 -4.23 14.59 12.59
CA HIS A 365 -5.03 13.49 13.13
C HIS A 365 -5.58 13.79 14.53
N THR A 366 -4.85 14.54 15.35
CA THR A 366 -5.25 14.87 16.72
C THR A 366 -4.93 16.32 17.05
N VAL A 367 -5.81 16.94 17.82
CA VAL A 367 -5.58 18.25 18.43
C VAL A 367 -5.46 18.04 19.93
N GLN A 368 -4.26 18.24 20.48
CA GLN A 368 -3.98 17.94 21.88
C GLN A 368 -4.65 18.91 22.84
N GLN A 369 -4.71 20.20 22.46
CA GLN A 369 -5.29 21.23 23.32
C GLN A 369 -5.86 22.38 22.50
N VAL A 370 -7.06 22.84 22.89
CA VAL A 370 -7.65 24.11 22.46
C VAL A 370 -7.89 24.97 23.70
N GLN A 371 -7.31 26.16 23.76
CA GLN A 371 -7.57 27.11 24.83
C GLN A 371 -8.57 28.15 24.35
N LEU A 372 -9.67 28.31 25.07
CA LEU A 372 -10.68 29.32 24.81
C LEU A 372 -10.72 30.31 25.98
N TYR A 373 -10.57 31.59 25.69
CA TYR A 373 -10.68 32.66 26.67
C TYR A 373 -12.02 33.35 26.47
N VAL A 374 -12.80 33.44 27.54
CA VAL A 374 -14.05 34.22 27.56
C VAL A 374 -13.74 35.58 28.18
N THR A 375 -13.93 36.64 27.42
CA THR A 375 -13.90 38.01 27.93
C THR A 375 -15.29 38.38 28.44
N LEU A 376 -15.38 38.91 29.68
CA LEU A 376 -16.59 39.45 30.28
C LEU A 376 -16.93 40.82 29.72
#